data_8e9adceeea4a4db9668f2f3e6f4b5d26
#
_entry.id   8e9adceeea4a4db9668f2f3e6f4b5d26
#
_cell.length_a   1.000
_cell.length_b   1.000
_cell.length_c   1.000
_cell.angle_alpha   90.00
_cell.angle_beta   90.00
_cell.angle_gamma   90.00
#
_symmetry.space_group_name_H-M   'P 1'
#
loop_
_entity.id
_entity.type
_entity.pdbx_description
1 polymer ?
#
loop_
_entity_poly.entity_id
_entity_poly.type
_entity_poly.pdbx_seq_one_letter_code
_entity_poly.pdbx_strand_id
1 'polypeptide(L)'
;MVPGYDAPTPIAAKDTVFIEEMTWMEARDALNSGRTTALIASGGVEQNGPYSEAGAHQVILRGIVDRIARKLGNAVVAPLISYVPEGNIDPPTDHMRYPSTLGVSEETFKAIVTDAANSLRVHGFENIILIGDSGDNQTGMKAVAEMLSAEWTGKTNLFGKSPK
;
A
#
# COMPACT_ATOMS: atom_id res chain seq x y z
N MET A 1 4.73 22.09 20.20
CA MET A 1 5.55 22.63 19.08
C MET A 1 6.12 21.44 18.31
N VAL A 2 6.01 21.42 17.00
CA VAL A 2 6.62 20.34 16.18
C VAL A 2 8.12 20.62 16.07
N PRO A 3 9.02 19.66 16.35
CA PRO A 3 10.46 19.83 16.18
C PRO A 3 10.83 20.19 14.75
N GLY A 4 11.95 20.89 14.56
CA GLY A 4 12.50 21.13 13.22
C GLY A 4 12.84 19.80 12.51
N TYR A 5 12.86 19.82 11.17
CA TYR A 5 13.09 18.62 10.37
C TYR A 5 14.40 17.88 10.75
N ASP A 6 15.47 18.63 11.05
CA ASP A 6 16.79 18.08 11.39
C ASP A 6 16.97 17.73 12.88
N ALA A 7 15.93 17.92 13.70
CA ALA A 7 16.02 17.57 15.11
C ALA A 7 16.25 16.06 15.30
N PRO A 8 17.07 15.66 16.29
CA PRO A 8 17.29 14.23 16.56
C PRO A 8 16.01 13.54 17.04
N THR A 9 15.82 12.30 16.63
CA THR A 9 14.68 11.48 17.09
C THR A 9 14.77 11.24 18.59
N PRO A 10 13.76 11.65 19.39
CA PRO A 10 13.85 11.62 20.86
C PRO A 10 13.58 10.26 21.49
N ILE A 11 13.15 9.29 20.73
CA ILE A 11 12.80 7.93 21.17
C ILE A 11 13.61 6.90 20.41
N ALA A 12 13.77 5.71 21.02
CA ALA A 12 14.36 4.57 20.33
C ALA A 12 13.48 4.14 19.14
N ALA A 13 14.10 3.86 18.00
CA ALA A 13 13.39 3.37 16.82
C ALA A 13 12.70 2.03 17.10
N LYS A 14 11.47 1.90 16.63
CA LYS A 14 10.74 0.63 16.70
C LYS A 14 11.26 -0.36 15.66
N ASP A 15 11.24 -1.64 15.99
CA ASP A 15 11.46 -2.71 15.02
C ASP A 15 10.19 -2.95 14.20
N THR A 16 9.93 -2.04 13.28
CA THR A 16 8.80 -2.14 12.34
C THR A 16 9.23 -1.75 10.93
N VAL A 17 8.49 -2.25 9.94
CA VAL A 17 8.59 -1.83 8.54
C VAL A 17 7.37 -1.02 8.11
N PHE A 18 6.32 -0.92 8.94
CA PHE A 18 5.07 -0.24 8.63
C PHE A 18 5.14 1.24 8.97
N ILE A 19 4.87 2.09 7.98
CA ILE A 19 4.95 3.56 8.14
C ILE A 19 3.95 4.06 9.19
N GLU A 20 2.76 3.48 9.26
CA GLU A 20 1.74 3.86 10.25
C GLU A 20 2.11 3.55 11.70
N GLU A 21 3.14 2.75 11.91
CA GLU A 21 3.68 2.42 13.25
C GLU A 21 4.90 3.29 13.62
N MET A 22 5.38 4.10 12.68
CA MET A 22 6.51 5.02 12.84
C MET A 22 6.04 6.43 13.17
N THR A 23 6.84 7.15 13.92
CA THR A 23 6.76 8.61 13.95
C THR A 23 7.31 9.17 12.64
N TRP A 24 6.99 10.43 12.31
CA TRP A 24 7.56 11.07 11.13
C TRP A 24 9.10 11.15 11.17
N MET A 25 9.68 11.25 12.37
CA MET A 25 11.14 11.28 12.56
C MET A 25 11.77 9.91 12.30
N GLU A 26 11.15 8.83 12.76
CA GLU A 26 11.58 7.45 12.43
C GLU A 26 11.50 7.17 10.93
N ALA A 27 10.43 7.62 10.26
CA ALA A 27 10.28 7.48 8.81
C ALA A 27 11.35 8.28 8.04
N ARG A 28 11.66 9.51 8.47
CA ARG A 28 12.78 10.31 7.95
C ARG A 28 14.11 9.59 8.13
N ASP A 29 14.38 9.08 9.32
CA ASP A 29 15.63 8.40 9.64
C ASP A 29 15.76 7.07 8.86
N ALA A 30 14.65 6.38 8.63
CA ALA A 30 14.60 5.22 7.75
C ALA A 30 15.01 5.58 6.31
N LEU A 31 14.45 6.65 5.74
CA LEU A 31 14.85 7.17 4.42
C LEU A 31 16.34 7.54 4.39
N ASN A 32 16.82 8.31 5.36
CA ASN A 32 18.21 8.72 5.45
C ASN A 32 19.18 7.53 5.62
N SER A 33 18.73 6.42 6.19
CA SER A 33 19.49 5.17 6.29
C SER A 33 19.45 4.29 5.03
N GLY A 34 18.80 4.75 3.96
CA GLY A 34 18.72 4.04 2.68
C GLY A 34 17.49 3.15 2.48
N ARG A 35 16.47 3.27 3.34
CA ARG A 35 15.18 2.60 3.12
C ARG A 35 14.34 3.38 2.12
N THR A 36 14.76 3.38 0.85
CA THR A 36 14.16 4.18 -0.23
C THR A 36 13.11 3.43 -1.06
N THR A 37 12.80 2.20 -0.70
CA THR A 37 11.72 1.39 -1.32
C THR A 37 10.47 1.43 -0.47
N ALA A 38 9.30 1.69 -1.07
CA ALA A 38 8.01 1.61 -0.40
C ALA A 38 7.10 0.57 -1.05
N LEU A 39 6.43 -0.25 -0.24
CA LEU A 39 5.41 -1.19 -0.68
C LEU A 39 4.04 -0.60 -0.42
N ILE A 40 3.19 -0.50 -1.45
CA ILE A 40 1.76 -0.21 -1.33
C ILE A 40 1.02 -1.51 -1.57
N ALA A 41 0.30 -1.98 -0.57
CA ALA A 41 -0.41 -3.25 -0.61
C ALA A 41 -1.92 -3.04 -0.56
N SER A 42 -2.67 -3.76 -1.40
CA SER A 42 -4.13 -3.70 -1.47
C SER A 42 -4.74 -5.10 -1.40
N GLY A 43 -5.61 -5.33 -0.40
CA GLY A 43 -6.15 -6.66 -0.12
C GLY A 43 -7.68 -6.72 -0.11
N GLY A 44 -8.38 -5.63 0.13
CA GLY A 44 -9.84 -5.63 0.19
C GLY A 44 -10.46 -6.25 1.47
N VAL A 45 -11.76 -6.06 1.58
CA VAL A 45 -12.62 -6.68 2.61
C VAL A 45 -13.84 -7.24 1.89
N GLU A 46 -13.86 -8.55 1.67
CA GLU A 46 -14.87 -9.24 0.89
C GLU A 46 -15.35 -10.52 1.57
N GLN A 47 -16.49 -11.03 1.14
CA GLN A 47 -16.94 -12.33 1.58
C GLN A 47 -15.99 -13.45 1.12
N ASN A 48 -15.62 -14.34 2.03
CA ASN A 48 -14.74 -15.51 1.78
C ASN A 48 -15.42 -16.83 2.19
N GLY A 49 -16.73 -16.93 1.90
CA GLY A 49 -17.54 -18.07 2.29
C GLY A 49 -17.91 -18.06 3.78
N PRO A 50 -18.54 -19.15 4.29
CA PRO A 50 -19.13 -19.18 5.63
C PRO A 50 -18.13 -19.44 6.76
N TYR A 51 -16.85 -19.70 6.46
CA TYR A 51 -15.86 -20.16 7.43
C TYR A 51 -14.63 -19.23 7.54
N SER A 52 -14.57 -18.15 6.75
CA SER A 52 -13.46 -17.21 6.76
C SER A 52 -13.94 -15.78 6.98
N GLU A 53 -13.14 -15.00 7.65
CA GLU A 53 -13.41 -13.59 7.90
C GLU A 53 -13.31 -12.78 6.59
N ALA A 54 -14.15 -11.75 6.47
CA ALA A 54 -14.13 -10.86 5.31
C ALA A 54 -12.80 -10.11 5.14
N GLY A 55 -12.05 -9.90 6.22
CA GLY A 55 -10.73 -9.26 6.21
C GLY A 55 -9.55 -10.21 6.01
N ALA A 56 -9.77 -11.46 5.59
CA ALA A 56 -8.70 -12.47 5.44
C ALA A 56 -7.54 -11.99 4.55
N HIS A 57 -7.85 -11.33 3.43
CA HIS A 57 -6.84 -10.75 2.53
C HIS A 57 -5.94 -9.72 3.23
N GLN A 58 -6.50 -8.88 4.11
CA GLN A 58 -5.72 -7.90 4.87
C GLN A 58 -4.73 -8.58 5.83
N VAL A 59 -5.17 -9.62 6.54
CA VAL A 59 -4.34 -10.36 7.50
C VAL A 59 -3.20 -11.08 6.78
N ILE A 60 -3.52 -11.80 5.70
CA ILE A 60 -2.54 -12.53 4.89
C ILE A 60 -1.52 -11.57 4.29
N LEU A 61 -2.00 -10.51 3.65
CA LEU A 61 -1.17 -9.56 2.93
C LEU A 61 -0.24 -8.81 3.89
N ARG A 62 -0.71 -8.41 5.09
CA ARG A 62 0.13 -7.79 6.10
C ARG A 62 1.32 -8.68 6.47
N GLY A 63 1.10 -9.97 6.67
CA GLY A 63 2.18 -10.93 6.94
C GLY A 63 3.15 -11.12 5.77
N ILE A 64 2.65 -11.09 4.54
CA ILE A 64 3.46 -11.21 3.32
C ILE A 64 4.36 -9.99 3.15
N VAL A 65 3.81 -8.78 3.21
CA VAL A 65 4.57 -7.54 2.95
C VAL A 65 5.59 -7.25 4.06
N ASP A 66 5.30 -7.62 5.32
CA ASP A 66 6.30 -7.56 6.40
C ASP A 66 7.55 -8.38 6.03
N ARG A 67 7.34 -9.63 5.61
CA ARG A 67 8.43 -10.53 5.23
C ARG A 67 9.19 -10.03 3.99
N ILE A 68 8.47 -9.50 3.00
CA ILE A 68 9.08 -8.94 1.79
C ILE A 68 9.96 -7.74 2.17
N ALA A 69 9.42 -6.78 2.93
CA ALA A 69 10.15 -5.57 3.32
C ALA A 69 11.40 -5.90 4.15
N ARG A 70 11.28 -6.79 5.13
CA ARG A 70 12.43 -7.25 5.93
C ARG A 70 13.47 -7.98 5.09
N LYS A 71 13.05 -8.81 4.13
CA LYS A 71 13.98 -9.53 3.23
C LYS A 71 14.69 -8.60 2.25
N LEU A 72 14.03 -7.56 1.78
CA LEU A 72 14.65 -6.51 0.95
C LEU A 72 15.67 -5.68 1.75
N GLY A 73 15.42 -5.46 3.03
CA GLY A 73 16.30 -4.71 3.94
C GLY A 73 16.28 -3.19 3.75
N ASN A 74 15.85 -2.70 2.60
CA ASN A 74 15.77 -1.28 2.25
C ASN A 74 14.33 -0.80 2.01
N ALA A 75 13.34 -1.51 2.54
CA ALA A 75 11.93 -1.23 2.27
C ALA A 75 11.15 -0.87 3.53
N VAL A 76 10.09 -0.07 3.33
CA VAL A 76 9.00 0.19 4.26
C VAL A 76 7.67 -0.20 3.61
N VAL A 77 6.62 -0.32 4.41
CA VAL A 77 5.27 -0.67 3.97
C VAL A 77 4.35 0.51 4.28
N ALA A 78 3.64 1.01 3.28
CA ALA A 78 2.56 1.97 3.46
C ALA A 78 1.33 1.31 4.09
N PRO A 79 0.41 2.07 4.72
CA PRO A 79 -0.83 1.52 5.22
C PRO A 79 -1.56 0.70 4.15
N LEU A 80 -2.05 -0.48 4.53
CA LEU A 80 -2.73 -1.38 3.60
C LEU A 80 -4.04 -0.75 3.11
N ILE A 81 -4.29 -0.82 1.81
CA ILE A 81 -5.52 -0.35 1.20
C ILE A 81 -6.58 -1.45 1.35
N SER A 82 -7.60 -1.16 2.18
CA SER A 82 -8.71 -2.08 2.47
C SER A 82 -9.92 -1.84 1.58
N TYR A 83 -10.04 -0.67 0.98
CA TYR A 83 -11.15 -0.30 0.10
C TYR A 83 -10.70 -0.45 -1.35
N VAL A 84 -11.18 -1.52 -1.99
CA VAL A 84 -10.83 -1.93 -3.35
C VAL A 84 -12.10 -2.24 -4.14
N PRO A 85 -12.06 -2.39 -5.47
CA PRO A 85 -13.21 -2.85 -6.23
C PRO A 85 -13.59 -4.29 -5.86
N GLU A 86 -14.88 -4.52 -5.53
CA GLU A 86 -15.43 -5.83 -5.13
C GLU A 86 -16.74 -6.14 -5.89
N GLY A 87 -16.94 -5.48 -7.01
CA GLY A 87 -18.17 -5.48 -7.80
C GLY A 87 -18.89 -4.14 -7.78
N ASN A 88 -20.03 -4.06 -8.48
CA ASN A 88 -20.87 -2.86 -8.48
C ASN A 88 -21.55 -2.68 -7.13
N ILE A 89 -21.60 -1.44 -6.65
CA ILE A 89 -22.25 -1.10 -5.38
C ILE A 89 -23.79 -1.08 -5.55
N ASP A 90 -24.27 -0.48 -6.66
CA ASP A 90 -25.71 -0.37 -6.94
C ASP A 90 -25.96 -0.45 -8.46
N PRO A 91 -26.74 -1.44 -8.96
CA PRO A 91 -27.14 -2.65 -8.23
C PRO A 91 -25.93 -3.51 -7.84
N PRO A 92 -25.97 -4.21 -6.68
CA PRO A 92 -24.83 -4.96 -6.19
C PRO A 92 -24.53 -6.19 -7.09
N THR A 93 -23.24 -6.35 -7.44
CA THR A 93 -22.73 -7.52 -8.16
C THR A 93 -21.62 -8.21 -7.38
N ASP A 94 -21.21 -9.38 -7.83
CA ASP A 94 -20.09 -10.16 -7.32
C ASP A 94 -20.07 -10.24 -5.78
N HIS A 95 -18.99 -9.89 -5.12
CA HIS A 95 -18.85 -9.92 -3.66
C HIS A 95 -19.75 -8.89 -2.96
N MET A 96 -20.10 -7.77 -3.64
CA MET A 96 -20.99 -6.73 -3.08
C MET A 96 -22.42 -7.21 -2.77
N ARG A 97 -22.82 -8.42 -3.22
CA ARG A 97 -24.11 -9.03 -2.86
C ARG A 97 -24.16 -9.50 -1.41
N TYR A 98 -23.04 -9.58 -0.73
CA TYR A 98 -22.93 -10.17 0.60
C TYR A 98 -22.61 -9.09 1.65
N PRO A 99 -23.35 -9.06 2.78
CA PRO A 99 -23.01 -8.22 3.92
C PRO A 99 -21.57 -8.51 4.37
N SER A 100 -20.86 -7.52 4.83
CA SER A 100 -19.44 -7.49 5.17
C SER A 100 -18.48 -7.15 4.03
N THR A 101 -18.89 -7.19 2.78
CA THR A 101 -18.07 -6.69 1.66
C THR A 101 -18.14 -5.18 1.59
N LEU A 102 -16.98 -4.52 1.50
CA LEU A 102 -16.84 -3.07 1.40
C LEU A 102 -16.03 -2.74 0.15
N GLY A 103 -16.74 -2.30 -0.89
CA GLY A 103 -16.13 -1.94 -2.17
C GLY A 103 -16.09 -0.44 -2.44
N VAL A 104 -15.24 -0.07 -3.38
CA VAL A 104 -15.20 1.25 -4.00
C VAL A 104 -15.22 1.10 -5.52
N SER A 105 -15.48 2.19 -6.24
CA SER A 105 -15.35 2.18 -7.69
C SER A 105 -13.87 2.01 -8.10
N GLU A 106 -13.65 1.47 -9.30
CA GLU A 106 -12.32 1.37 -9.92
C GLU A 106 -11.62 2.74 -9.99
N GLU A 107 -12.39 3.80 -10.27
CA GLU A 107 -11.89 5.17 -10.32
C GLU A 107 -11.40 5.65 -8.95
N THR A 108 -12.19 5.42 -7.89
CA THR A 108 -11.81 5.76 -6.53
C THR A 108 -10.56 4.98 -6.09
N PHE A 109 -10.50 3.69 -6.39
CA PHE A 109 -9.34 2.87 -6.08
C PHE A 109 -8.06 3.40 -6.75
N LYS A 110 -8.12 3.67 -8.06
CA LYS A 110 -7.00 4.26 -8.79
C LYS A 110 -6.57 5.60 -8.21
N ALA A 111 -7.51 6.45 -7.82
CA ALA A 111 -7.18 7.73 -7.18
C ALA A 111 -6.44 7.53 -5.84
N ILE A 112 -6.89 6.61 -4.98
CA ILE A 112 -6.23 6.29 -3.71
C ILE A 112 -4.79 5.82 -3.96
N VAL A 113 -4.59 4.86 -4.88
CA VAL A 113 -3.26 4.32 -5.19
C VAL A 113 -2.35 5.41 -5.78
N THR A 114 -2.89 6.26 -6.65
CA THR A 114 -2.15 7.38 -7.25
C THR A 114 -1.69 8.38 -6.20
N ASP A 115 -2.57 8.80 -5.30
CA ASP A 115 -2.24 9.79 -4.26
C ASP A 115 -1.26 9.21 -3.24
N ALA A 116 -1.42 7.94 -2.85
CA ALA A 116 -0.48 7.26 -1.97
C ALA A 116 0.93 7.17 -2.61
N ALA A 117 1.01 6.78 -3.88
CA ALA A 117 2.28 6.70 -4.60
C ALA A 117 2.95 8.07 -4.76
N ASN A 118 2.19 9.12 -5.12
CA ASN A 118 2.70 10.48 -5.20
C ASN A 118 3.19 11.01 -3.86
N SER A 119 2.47 10.70 -2.77
CA SER A 119 2.88 11.09 -1.42
C SER A 119 4.23 10.49 -1.04
N LEU A 120 4.42 9.20 -1.31
CA LEU A 120 5.69 8.52 -1.06
C LEU A 120 6.82 9.11 -1.92
N ARG A 121 6.56 9.36 -3.20
CA ARG A 121 7.54 9.96 -4.11
C ARG A 121 8.01 11.34 -3.64
N VAL A 122 7.12 12.23 -3.23
CA VAL A 122 7.50 13.58 -2.78
C VAL A 122 8.30 13.56 -1.48
N HIS A 123 8.16 12.51 -0.67
CA HIS A 123 8.96 12.31 0.54
C HIS A 123 10.34 11.70 0.26
N GLY A 124 10.64 11.28 -0.98
CA GLY A 124 11.96 10.81 -1.37
C GLY A 124 12.10 9.31 -1.55
N PHE A 125 10.99 8.53 -1.56
CA PHE A 125 11.06 7.12 -1.95
C PHE A 125 11.36 7.01 -3.44
N GLU A 126 12.38 6.21 -3.76
CA GLU A 126 12.89 6.02 -5.12
C GLU A 126 12.22 4.86 -5.85
N ASN A 127 11.81 3.84 -5.10
CA ASN A 127 11.13 2.67 -5.65
C ASN A 127 9.79 2.48 -4.94
N ILE A 128 8.70 2.41 -5.70
CA ILE A 128 7.37 2.16 -5.19
C ILE A 128 6.85 0.88 -5.83
N ILE A 129 6.45 -0.09 -5.01
CA ILE A 129 6.02 -1.41 -5.46
C ILE A 129 4.57 -1.60 -5.06
N LEU A 130 3.69 -1.82 -6.05
CA LEU A 130 2.29 -2.13 -5.83
C LEU A 130 2.12 -3.65 -5.72
N ILE A 131 1.46 -4.10 -4.65
CA ILE A 131 1.21 -5.53 -4.37
C ILE A 131 -0.27 -5.72 -4.08
N GLY A 132 -0.92 -6.63 -4.80
CA GLY A 132 -2.30 -7.03 -4.53
C GLY A 132 -2.45 -8.53 -4.60
N ASP A 133 -3.29 -9.11 -3.75
CA ASP A 133 -3.56 -10.55 -3.71
C ASP A 133 -4.91 -10.95 -4.33
N SER A 134 -5.78 -9.95 -4.63
CA SER A 134 -7.02 -10.15 -5.36
C SER A 134 -6.87 -9.86 -6.86
N GLY A 135 -7.54 -10.65 -7.72
CA GLY A 135 -7.59 -10.45 -9.16
C GLY A 135 -8.18 -9.10 -9.57
N ASP A 136 -9.18 -8.63 -8.83
CA ASP A 136 -9.93 -7.41 -9.13
C ASP A 136 -9.08 -6.13 -8.95
N ASN A 137 -8.05 -6.20 -8.11
CA ASN A 137 -7.15 -5.06 -7.89
C ASN A 137 -6.09 -4.90 -8.98
N GLN A 138 -5.81 -5.96 -9.76
CA GLN A 138 -4.67 -5.99 -10.68
C GLN A 138 -4.79 -4.97 -11.81
N THR A 139 -5.99 -4.83 -12.38
CA THR A 139 -6.23 -3.92 -13.50
C THR A 139 -5.99 -2.46 -13.10
N GLY A 140 -6.55 -2.04 -11.97
CA GLY A 140 -6.37 -0.68 -11.45
C GLY A 140 -4.93 -0.37 -11.07
N MET A 141 -4.27 -1.28 -10.35
CA MET A 141 -2.86 -1.11 -9.99
C MET A 141 -1.95 -1.03 -11.22
N LYS A 142 -2.18 -1.89 -12.22
CA LYS A 142 -1.40 -1.86 -13.46
C LYS A 142 -1.57 -0.53 -14.20
N ALA A 143 -2.81 -0.06 -14.34
CA ALA A 143 -3.10 1.22 -15.00
C ALA A 143 -2.41 2.40 -14.29
N VAL A 144 -2.44 2.44 -12.95
CA VAL A 144 -1.73 3.47 -12.17
C VAL A 144 -0.22 3.34 -12.33
N ALA A 145 0.33 2.12 -12.29
CA ALA A 145 1.75 1.89 -12.46
C ALA A 145 2.25 2.37 -13.83
N GLU A 146 1.52 2.08 -14.91
CA GLU A 146 1.86 2.51 -16.26
C GLU A 146 1.77 4.04 -16.40
N MET A 147 0.70 4.66 -15.88
CA MET A 147 0.49 6.11 -15.92
C MET A 147 1.60 6.85 -15.18
N LEU A 148 1.85 6.52 -13.91
CA LEU A 148 2.84 7.23 -13.10
C LEU A 148 4.27 6.95 -13.55
N SER A 149 4.58 5.75 -14.08
CA SER A 149 5.90 5.46 -14.64
C SER A 149 6.20 6.30 -15.88
N ALA A 150 5.17 6.65 -16.67
CA ALA A 150 5.31 7.55 -17.81
C ALA A 150 5.51 9.01 -17.37
N GLU A 151 4.86 9.43 -16.27
CA GLU A 151 4.99 10.80 -15.73
C GLU A 151 6.31 11.02 -15.00
N TRP A 152 6.79 9.99 -14.27
CA TRP A 152 7.97 10.10 -13.41
C TRP A 152 9.24 9.84 -14.21
N THR A 153 9.76 10.86 -14.84
CA THR A 153 11.01 10.76 -15.59
C THR A 153 12.22 10.88 -14.65
N GLY A 154 12.96 9.81 -14.45
CA GLY A 154 14.38 9.84 -14.08
C GLY A 154 14.79 9.54 -12.64
N LYS A 155 13.94 9.55 -11.60
CA LYS A 155 14.39 9.29 -10.23
C LYS A 155 13.54 8.32 -9.42
N THR A 156 12.33 8.03 -9.81
CA THR A 156 11.41 7.14 -9.07
C THR A 156 10.92 6.03 -10.00
N ASN A 157 10.99 4.80 -9.53
CA ASN A 157 10.51 3.63 -10.25
C ASN A 157 9.22 3.13 -9.61
N LEU A 158 8.23 2.77 -10.42
CA LEU A 158 6.98 2.18 -9.96
C LEU A 158 6.80 0.79 -10.57
N PHE A 159 6.61 -0.19 -9.72
CA PHE A 159 6.44 -1.60 -10.10
C PHE A 159 5.11 -2.14 -9.59
N GLY A 160 4.29 -2.70 -10.50
CA GLY A 160 3.08 -3.43 -10.16
C GLY A 160 3.31 -4.94 -10.38
N LYS A 161 3.10 -5.77 -9.36
CA LYS A 161 3.15 -7.23 -9.47
C LYS A 161 2.06 -7.89 -8.64
N SER A 162 1.46 -8.93 -9.24
CA SER A 162 0.71 -9.94 -8.50
C SER A 162 1.68 -10.98 -7.93
N PRO A 163 1.57 -11.39 -6.67
CA PRO A 163 2.25 -12.59 -6.20
C PRO A 163 1.72 -13.79 -7.00
N LYS A 164 2.65 -14.60 -7.52
CA LYS A 164 2.30 -15.90 -8.09
C LYS A 164 2.26 -16.94 -6.99
#